data_0972aee8fc3382aedc8c7fa7b35ab5e6
#
_entry.id   0972aee8fc3382aedc8c7fa7b35ab5e6
#
_cell.length_a   1.000
_cell.length_b   1.000
_cell.length_c   1.000
_cell.angle_alpha   90.00
_cell.angle_beta   90.00
_cell.angle_gamma   90.00
#
_symmetry.space_group_name_H-M   'P 1'
#
loop_
_entity.id
_entity.type
_entity.pdbx_description
1 polymer ?
#
loop_
_entity_poly.entity_id
_entity_poly.type
_entity_poly.pdbx_seq_one_letter_code
_entity_poly.pdbx_strand_id
1 'polypeptide(L)'
;MLKDYLSPFTAGLAGHAELRAQQNTSRAVAMLNGDLISNARAQQGGVSARVYRNGVYGFASAVEYDEESVRRVLKAAEENALFLDSRVKKNAPALPVLPGGRKAVDREYTDIPQKDYIEFVRAMDDYLKRKYPALQSRQVVLRHDCMEKLLTVSDGTDSHSIRPRTHLIVRLTAEADDGMPVEYFNVIGGGEGILTDYFTDPATYYAKLDEQVEQLMRKREGVFTNAGLKDVVLAPDLAGILAHEAVGHTVEADLVLGGSVAAHSLGKRVASDLVTLVDFAHTLPDGSRAPLPVYVDDEGTPASDEVLIRDGILVGYMNSRETALRFGMEPHGNARGYAYSDEPLIRMRNTAILPGRDKLEDMIAAIDDGYYFTRTNNGQADTTGEFMFGIMMGYEVKNGKLGRAIRDTTISGVAFQMLQTVDMLSDDMAWTCSGTCGKKQPMPVGMGGPAVKCKVNVAGK
;
A
#
# COMPACT_ATOMS: atom_id res chain seq x y z
N MET A 1 15.99 20.12 -4.40
CA MET A 1 14.96 20.22 -3.36
C MET A 1 14.09 21.42 -3.64
N LEU A 2 12.80 21.22 -3.59
CA LEU A 2 11.78 22.24 -3.79
C LEU A 2 11.70 23.08 -2.50
N LYS A 3 11.83 24.40 -2.55
CA LYS A 3 11.74 25.25 -1.34
C LYS A 3 10.81 26.43 -1.56
N ASP A 4 9.89 26.64 -0.63
CA ASP A 4 9.09 27.85 -0.35
C ASP A 4 8.56 28.66 -1.56
N TYR A 5 8.32 28.00 -2.69
CA TYR A 5 8.18 28.68 -3.99
C TYR A 5 6.73 29.00 -4.36
N LEU A 6 5.74 28.34 -3.75
CA LEU A 6 4.37 28.32 -4.28
C LEU A 6 3.39 29.26 -3.58
N SER A 7 3.63 29.62 -2.33
CA SER A 7 2.68 30.41 -1.54
C SER A 7 2.25 31.76 -2.17
N PRO A 8 3.12 32.51 -2.90
CA PRO A 8 2.71 33.77 -3.52
C PRO A 8 1.66 33.64 -4.63
N PHE A 9 1.56 32.45 -5.23
CA PHE A 9 0.70 32.23 -6.41
C PHE A 9 -0.76 31.91 -6.09
N THR A 10 -1.04 31.44 -4.87
CA THR A 10 -2.41 31.09 -4.45
C THR A 10 -3.11 32.24 -3.73
N ALA A 11 -2.37 33.28 -3.33
CA ALA A 11 -2.93 34.44 -2.68
C ALA A 11 -3.90 35.19 -3.61
N GLY A 12 -5.16 35.33 -3.17
CA GLY A 12 -6.18 36.06 -3.91
C GLY A 12 -6.93 35.26 -4.98
N LEU A 13 -6.70 33.94 -5.09
CA LEU A 13 -7.53 33.08 -5.92
C LEU A 13 -8.94 32.96 -5.34
N ALA A 14 -9.94 33.10 -6.19
CA ALA A 14 -11.33 32.91 -5.80
C ALA A 14 -11.67 31.42 -5.75
N GLY A 15 -12.26 30.97 -4.66
CA GLY A 15 -12.65 29.57 -4.47
C GLY A 15 -11.51 28.66 -4.00
N HIS A 16 -11.67 27.36 -4.15
CA HIS A 16 -10.69 26.38 -3.73
C HIS A 16 -9.73 26.04 -4.88
N ALA A 17 -8.46 26.32 -4.68
CA ALA A 17 -7.39 26.00 -5.61
C ALA A 17 -6.21 25.36 -4.88
N GLU A 18 -5.64 24.32 -5.47
CA GLU A 18 -4.49 23.59 -5.00
C GLU A 18 -3.36 23.75 -6.03
N LEU A 19 -2.18 24.09 -5.57
CA LEU A 19 -0.97 24.19 -6.37
C LEU A 19 0.09 23.27 -5.79
N ARG A 20 0.60 22.33 -6.58
CA ARG A 20 1.55 21.31 -6.15
C ARG A 20 2.76 21.30 -7.07
N ALA A 21 3.96 21.46 -6.50
CA ALA A 21 5.20 21.07 -7.14
C ALA A 21 5.64 19.72 -6.59
N GLN A 22 6.03 18.80 -7.46
CA GLN A 22 6.39 17.46 -7.06
C GLN A 22 7.58 16.93 -7.85
N GLN A 23 8.47 16.23 -7.13
CA GLN A 23 9.60 15.51 -7.72
C GLN A 23 9.64 14.09 -7.16
N ASN A 24 9.61 13.11 -8.04
CA ASN A 24 9.82 11.70 -7.71
C ASN A 24 11.21 11.28 -8.21
N THR A 25 11.98 10.65 -7.34
CA THR A 25 13.25 10.02 -7.70
C THR A 25 13.17 8.53 -7.43
N SER A 26 13.81 7.73 -8.27
CA SER A 26 13.88 6.29 -8.07
C SER A 26 15.26 5.74 -8.42
N ARG A 27 15.64 4.66 -7.75
CA ARG A 27 16.84 3.87 -8.02
C ARG A 27 16.49 2.40 -7.95
N ALA A 28 17.11 1.62 -8.82
CA ALA A 28 16.99 0.18 -8.81
C ALA A 28 18.33 -0.45 -9.19
N VAL A 29 18.78 -1.38 -8.37
CA VAL A 29 19.90 -2.27 -8.68
C VAL A 29 19.40 -3.70 -8.61
N ALA A 30 19.63 -4.48 -9.66
CA ALA A 30 19.22 -5.87 -9.71
C ALA A 30 20.37 -6.75 -10.19
N MET A 31 20.62 -7.84 -9.46
CA MET A 31 21.50 -8.93 -9.86
C MET A 31 20.72 -10.21 -10.07
N LEU A 32 21.12 -10.97 -11.08
CA LEU A 32 20.61 -12.32 -11.37
C LEU A 32 21.80 -13.27 -11.52
N ASN A 33 21.91 -14.26 -10.64
CA ASN A 33 22.97 -15.27 -10.65
C ASN A 33 24.41 -14.71 -10.68
N GLY A 34 24.63 -13.53 -10.09
CA GLY A 34 25.93 -12.86 -10.07
C GLY A 34 26.10 -11.76 -11.11
N ASP A 35 25.22 -11.68 -12.10
CA ASP A 35 25.27 -10.69 -13.15
C ASP A 35 24.42 -9.46 -12.80
N LEU A 36 24.97 -8.26 -12.98
CA LEU A 36 24.25 -7.00 -12.81
C LEU A 36 23.33 -6.79 -14.01
N ILE A 37 22.03 -7.06 -13.84
CA ILE A 37 21.03 -6.96 -14.93
C ILE A 37 20.31 -5.61 -14.98
N SER A 38 20.35 -4.83 -13.90
CA SER A 38 19.80 -3.48 -13.86
C SER A 38 20.60 -2.58 -12.92
N ASN A 39 20.86 -1.37 -13.37
CA ASN A 39 21.44 -0.27 -12.59
C ASN A 39 20.81 1.03 -13.08
N ALA A 40 19.65 1.35 -12.55
CA ALA A 40 18.81 2.43 -13.05
C ALA A 40 18.66 3.55 -12.02
N ARG A 41 18.63 4.78 -12.49
CA ARG A 41 18.23 5.97 -11.75
C ARG A 41 17.28 6.77 -12.63
N ALA A 42 16.15 7.21 -12.06
CA ALA A 42 15.19 8.07 -12.74
C ALA A 42 14.77 9.21 -11.84
N GLN A 43 14.42 10.33 -12.47
CA GLN A 43 13.83 11.48 -11.82
C GLN A 43 12.73 12.03 -12.72
N GLN A 44 11.59 12.31 -12.13
CA GLN A 44 10.45 12.90 -12.79
C GLN A 44 9.86 13.98 -11.88
N GLY A 45 9.56 15.13 -12.43
CA GLY A 45 8.98 16.21 -11.65
C GLY A 45 8.29 17.25 -12.49
N GLY A 46 7.57 18.14 -11.84
CA GLY A 46 6.82 19.22 -12.48
C GLY A 46 5.89 19.91 -11.47
N VAL A 47 5.03 20.78 -12.01
CA VAL A 47 4.02 21.51 -11.26
C VAL A 47 2.64 21.15 -11.75
N SER A 48 1.65 21.11 -10.86
CA SER A 48 0.24 20.95 -11.21
C SER A 48 -0.66 21.87 -10.40
N ALA A 49 -1.78 22.23 -10.98
CA ALA A 49 -2.85 22.96 -10.29
C ALA A 49 -4.17 22.24 -10.45
N ARG A 50 -5.01 22.31 -9.41
CA ARG A 50 -6.39 21.84 -9.43
C ARG A 50 -7.30 22.90 -8.86
N VAL A 51 -8.40 23.20 -9.53
CA VAL A 51 -9.39 24.23 -9.14
C VAL A 51 -10.76 23.57 -9.02
N TYR A 52 -11.41 23.74 -7.87
CA TYR A 52 -12.78 23.26 -7.64
C TYR A 52 -13.78 24.35 -8.00
N ARG A 53 -14.84 23.98 -8.70
CA ARG A 53 -15.97 24.87 -9.03
C ARG A 53 -17.26 24.08 -9.10
N ASN A 54 -18.23 24.41 -8.24
CA ASN A 54 -19.62 23.90 -8.26
C ASN A 54 -19.74 22.37 -8.40
N GLY A 55 -18.80 21.59 -7.81
CA GLY A 55 -18.80 20.13 -7.85
C GLY A 55 -17.98 19.50 -8.98
N VAL A 56 -17.18 20.28 -9.69
CA VAL A 56 -16.23 19.78 -10.68
C VAL A 56 -14.83 20.30 -10.37
N TYR A 57 -13.83 19.54 -10.80
CA TYR A 57 -12.44 19.95 -10.74
C TYR A 57 -11.88 20.18 -12.13
N GLY A 58 -11.17 21.30 -12.33
CA GLY A 58 -10.27 21.46 -13.46
C GLY A 58 -8.85 21.19 -13.02
N PHE A 59 -8.09 20.46 -13.82
CA PHE A 59 -6.72 20.07 -13.56
C PHE A 59 -5.82 20.42 -14.73
N ALA A 60 -4.58 20.84 -14.44
CA ALA A 60 -3.53 21.03 -15.41
C ALA A 60 -2.15 20.79 -14.79
N SER A 61 -1.18 20.37 -15.59
CA SER A 61 0.19 20.13 -15.15
C SER A 61 1.22 20.55 -16.19
N ALA A 62 2.46 20.82 -15.76
CA ALA A 62 3.61 21.12 -16.60
C ALA A 62 4.88 20.51 -16.01
N VAL A 63 5.86 20.21 -16.83
CA VAL A 63 7.14 19.61 -16.44
C VAL A 63 8.06 20.64 -15.77
N GLU A 64 7.98 21.90 -16.21
CA GLU A 64 8.81 22.99 -15.72
C GLU A 64 8.32 23.50 -14.35
N TYR A 65 9.25 24.02 -13.54
CA TYR A 65 9.00 24.58 -12.20
C TYR A 65 9.11 26.11 -12.15
N ASP A 66 9.20 26.79 -13.29
CA ASP A 66 9.33 28.24 -13.33
C ASP A 66 7.99 28.96 -13.06
N GLU A 67 8.08 30.26 -12.80
CA GLU A 67 6.91 31.09 -12.50
C GLU A 67 5.89 31.12 -13.66
N GLU A 68 6.37 31.10 -14.88
CA GLU A 68 5.52 31.12 -16.07
C GLU A 68 4.67 29.83 -16.13
N SER A 69 5.29 28.68 -15.91
CA SER A 69 4.62 27.37 -15.86
C SER A 69 3.59 27.30 -14.72
N VAL A 70 3.94 27.81 -13.53
CA VAL A 70 2.98 27.90 -12.42
C VAL A 70 1.75 28.72 -12.78
N ARG A 71 1.92 29.91 -13.36
CA ARG A 71 0.80 30.77 -13.80
C ARG A 71 -0.01 30.10 -14.92
N ARG A 72 0.64 29.44 -15.84
CA ARG A 72 0.02 28.72 -16.96
C ARG A 72 -0.87 27.56 -16.46
N VAL A 73 -0.38 26.73 -15.53
CA VAL A 73 -1.17 25.60 -15.02
C VAL A 73 -2.34 26.05 -14.16
N LEU A 74 -2.19 27.11 -13.36
CA LEU A 74 -3.30 27.69 -12.59
C LEU A 74 -4.41 28.20 -13.51
N LYS A 75 -4.05 28.98 -14.52
CA LYS A 75 -5.00 29.49 -15.52
C LYS A 75 -5.70 28.35 -16.28
N ALA A 76 -4.95 27.36 -16.75
CA ALA A 76 -5.50 26.21 -17.45
C ALA A 76 -6.44 25.38 -16.58
N ALA A 77 -6.10 25.17 -15.29
CA ALA A 77 -6.97 24.47 -14.35
C ALA A 77 -8.28 25.25 -14.09
N GLU A 78 -8.22 26.57 -13.97
CA GLU A 78 -9.41 27.42 -13.83
C GLU A 78 -10.29 27.35 -15.10
N GLU A 79 -9.72 27.48 -16.28
CA GLU A 79 -10.43 27.36 -17.56
C GLU A 79 -11.09 25.99 -17.72
N ASN A 80 -10.40 24.91 -17.35
CA ASN A 80 -10.94 23.55 -17.36
C ASN A 80 -12.11 23.40 -16.37
N ALA A 81 -12.01 23.98 -15.17
CA ALA A 81 -13.10 23.95 -14.18
C ALA A 81 -14.33 24.71 -14.69
N LEU A 82 -14.14 25.90 -15.28
CA LEU A 82 -15.21 26.68 -15.89
C LEU A 82 -15.90 25.93 -17.04
N PHE A 83 -15.10 25.29 -17.91
CA PHE A 83 -15.63 24.50 -19.01
C PHE A 83 -16.46 23.33 -18.50
N LEU A 84 -15.94 22.53 -17.56
CA LEU A 84 -16.64 21.39 -16.98
C LEU A 84 -17.92 21.81 -16.25
N ASP A 85 -17.89 22.89 -15.45
CA ASP A 85 -19.06 23.45 -14.76
C ASP A 85 -20.17 23.82 -15.76
N SER A 86 -19.80 24.49 -16.87
CA SER A 86 -20.75 24.84 -17.93
C SER A 86 -21.47 23.65 -18.57
N ARG A 87 -20.82 22.47 -18.60
CA ARG A 87 -21.32 21.25 -19.22
C ARG A 87 -22.07 20.35 -18.26
N VAL A 88 -21.48 20.11 -17.07
CA VAL A 88 -21.97 19.13 -16.10
C VAL A 88 -23.06 19.70 -15.19
N LYS A 89 -22.96 20.98 -14.79
CA LYS A 89 -23.95 21.74 -13.99
C LYS A 89 -24.37 21.00 -12.72
N LYS A 90 -23.40 20.43 -11.98
CA LYS A 90 -23.66 19.75 -10.70
C LYS A 90 -24.25 20.69 -9.65
N ASN A 91 -23.91 21.98 -9.71
CA ASN A 91 -24.34 23.01 -8.76
C ASN A 91 -24.09 22.63 -7.30
N ALA A 92 -23.01 21.88 -7.03
CA ALA A 92 -22.64 21.51 -5.68
C ALA A 92 -22.10 22.72 -4.89
N PRO A 93 -22.25 22.73 -3.56
CA PRO A 93 -21.76 23.81 -2.73
C PRO A 93 -20.23 23.92 -2.77
N ALA A 94 -19.71 25.07 -2.28
CA ALA A 94 -18.29 25.25 -2.06
C ALA A 94 -17.75 24.20 -1.06
N LEU A 95 -16.50 23.81 -1.24
CA LEU A 95 -15.83 22.93 -0.28
C LEU A 95 -15.68 23.65 1.08
N PRO A 96 -15.85 22.94 2.21
CA PRO A 96 -15.58 23.50 3.51
C PRO A 96 -14.13 24.01 3.61
N VAL A 97 -13.94 25.18 4.19
CA VAL A 97 -12.60 25.69 4.51
C VAL A 97 -12.07 24.90 5.68
N LEU A 98 -10.95 24.25 5.50
CA LEU A 98 -10.25 23.53 6.57
C LEU A 98 -9.33 24.52 7.33
N PRO A 99 -9.01 24.25 8.60
CA PRO A 99 -8.03 25.03 9.32
C PRO A 99 -6.70 25.02 8.56
N GLY A 100 -6.35 26.12 7.93
CA GLY A 100 -5.08 26.32 7.24
C GLY A 100 -3.91 26.24 8.22
N GLY A 101 -2.74 26.00 7.71
CA GLY A 101 -1.52 26.02 8.52
C GLY A 101 -0.32 25.51 7.74
N ARG A 102 0.86 25.94 8.18
CA ARG A 102 2.12 25.45 7.61
C ARG A 102 2.51 24.15 8.29
N LYS A 103 2.64 23.08 7.50
CA LYS A 103 3.23 21.80 7.94
C LYS A 103 4.42 21.46 7.07
N ALA A 104 5.62 21.74 7.58
CA ALA A 104 6.83 21.13 7.06
C ALA A 104 7.03 19.80 7.78
N VAL A 105 7.09 18.72 7.04
CA VAL A 105 7.49 17.42 7.58
C VAL A 105 8.90 17.19 7.08
N ASP A 106 9.82 17.80 7.80
CA ASP A 106 11.23 17.78 7.44
C ASP A 106 11.84 16.45 7.88
N ARG A 107 12.11 15.61 6.89
CA ARG A 107 13.17 14.63 7.01
C ARG A 107 14.36 15.14 6.20
N GLU A 108 15.53 15.19 6.83
CA GLU A 108 16.75 15.38 6.06
C GLU A 108 16.91 14.22 5.08
N TYR A 109 16.89 14.52 3.79
CA TYR A 109 17.14 13.55 2.74
C TYR A 109 18.59 13.63 2.29
N THR A 110 19.32 12.56 2.53
CA THR A 110 20.68 12.38 2.04
C THR A 110 20.66 11.50 0.78
N ASP A 111 21.21 12.02 -0.30
CA ASP A 111 21.38 11.28 -1.54
C ASP A 111 22.54 10.28 -1.40
N ILE A 112 22.22 8.98 -1.32
CA ILE A 112 23.19 7.91 -1.15
C ILE A 112 23.82 7.55 -2.51
N PRO A 113 25.15 7.38 -2.60
CA PRO A 113 25.81 7.00 -3.84
C PRO A 113 25.27 5.70 -4.44
N GLN A 114 25.13 5.65 -5.77
CA GLN A 114 24.66 4.44 -6.47
C GLN A 114 25.57 3.22 -6.21
N LYS A 115 26.85 3.45 -5.96
CA LYS A 115 27.83 2.42 -5.62
C LYS A 115 27.42 1.62 -4.39
N ASP A 116 26.87 2.27 -3.36
CA ASP A 116 26.50 1.62 -2.09
C ASP A 116 25.34 0.64 -2.30
N TYR A 117 24.37 0.98 -3.18
CA TYR A 117 23.30 0.05 -3.59
C TYR A 117 23.86 -1.19 -4.30
N ILE A 118 24.84 -0.99 -5.21
CA ILE A 118 25.47 -2.08 -5.95
C ILE A 118 26.25 -3.02 -5.01
N GLU A 119 27.03 -2.43 -4.09
CA GLU A 119 27.85 -3.19 -3.13
C GLU A 119 26.97 -4.01 -2.20
N PHE A 120 25.86 -3.46 -1.72
CA PHE A 120 24.91 -4.15 -0.87
C PHE A 120 24.30 -5.36 -1.61
N VAL A 121 23.74 -5.15 -2.82
CA VAL A 121 23.12 -6.21 -3.62
C VAL A 121 24.12 -7.32 -3.95
N ARG A 122 25.36 -6.94 -4.29
CA ARG A 122 26.44 -7.89 -4.56
C ARG A 122 26.77 -8.75 -3.35
N ALA A 123 26.87 -8.16 -2.18
CA ALA A 123 27.16 -8.91 -0.95
C ALA A 123 26.07 -9.94 -0.62
N MET A 124 24.80 -9.61 -0.87
CA MET A 124 23.67 -10.52 -0.69
C MET A 124 23.72 -11.69 -1.69
N ASP A 125 23.96 -11.40 -2.99
CA ASP A 125 24.07 -12.44 -4.02
C ASP A 125 25.30 -13.34 -3.79
N ASP A 126 26.45 -12.78 -3.43
CA ASP A 126 27.67 -13.52 -3.13
C ASP A 126 27.49 -14.44 -1.91
N TYR A 127 26.73 -14.02 -0.89
CA TYR A 127 26.39 -14.88 0.23
C TYR A 127 25.57 -16.09 -0.21
N LEU A 128 24.50 -15.87 -0.97
CA LEU A 128 23.65 -16.93 -1.51
C LEU A 128 24.43 -17.88 -2.43
N LYS A 129 25.26 -17.33 -3.31
CA LYS A 129 26.11 -18.11 -4.23
C LYS A 129 27.06 -19.06 -3.50
N ARG A 130 27.70 -18.56 -2.44
CA ARG A 130 28.69 -19.37 -1.69
C ARG A 130 28.01 -20.43 -0.84
N LYS A 131 26.91 -20.11 -0.17
CA LYS A 131 26.26 -21.01 0.78
C LYS A 131 25.30 -21.98 0.13
N TYR A 132 24.65 -21.57 -0.96
CA TYR A 132 23.59 -22.34 -1.63
C TYR A 132 23.82 -22.48 -3.14
N PRO A 133 24.92 -23.12 -3.57
CA PRO A 133 25.30 -23.24 -4.99
C PRO A 133 24.32 -24.07 -5.84
N ALA A 134 23.44 -24.84 -5.20
CA ALA A 134 22.43 -25.69 -5.87
C ALA A 134 21.15 -24.92 -6.27
N LEU A 135 21.01 -23.64 -5.91
CA LEU A 135 19.88 -22.83 -6.37
C LEU A 135 19.95 -22.63 -7.89
N GLN A 136 18.85 -22.92 -8.58
CA GLN A 136 18.76 -22.71 -10.04
C GLN A 136 18.84 -21.23 -10.41
N SER A 137 18.14 -20.39 -9.63
CA SER A 137 18.15 -18.94 -9.82
C SER A 137 18.10 -18.21 -8.49
N ARG A 138 18.81 -17.10 -8.43
CA ARG A 138 18.76 -16.14 -7.35
C ARG A 138 18.77 -14.73 -7.94
N GLN A 139 17.72 -13.99 -7.68
CA GLN A 139 17.59 -12.60 -8.06
C GLN A 139 17.56 -11.74 -6.80
N VAL A 140 18.40 -10.75 -6.74
CA VAL A 140 18.47 -9.77 -5.65
C VAL A 140 18.23 -8.39 -6.22
N VAL A 141 17.20 -7.70 -5.76
CA VAL A 141 16.80 -6.37 -6.26
C VAL A 141 16.68 -5.42 -5.09
N LEU A 142 17.45 -4.34 -5.10
CA LEU A 142 17.31 -3.25 -4.15
C LEU A 142 16.68 -2.05 -4.87
N ARG A 143 15.56 -1.57 -4.33
CA ARG A 143 14.84 -0.41 -4.86
C ARG A 143 14.78 0.69 -3.84
N HIS A 144 14.90 1.90 -4.32
CA HIS A 144 14.66 3.11 -3.58
C HIS A 144 13.78 4.04 -4.39
N ASP A 145 12.77 4.62 -3.78
CA ASP A 145 11.98 5.70 -4.32
C ASP A 145 11.85 6.81 -3.28
N CYS A 146 11.80 8.04 -3.74
CA CYS A 146 11.55 9.19 -2.89
C CYS A 146 10.60 10.14 -3.60
N MET A 147 9.57 10.54 -2.88
CA MET A 147 8.56 11.49 -3.34
C MET A 147 8.71 12.77 -2.52
N GLU A 148 9.07 13.86 -3.17
CA GLU A 148 9.11 15.20 -2.59
C GLU A 148 7.96 16.03 -3.14
N LYS A 149 7.17 16.65 -2.24
CA LYS A 149 6.03 17.50 -2.59
C LYS A 149 6.05 18.81 -1.83
N LEU A 150 5.82 19.90 -2.55
CA LEU A 150 5.34 21.17 -2.02
C LEU A 150 3.90 21.36 -2.43
N LEU A 151 3.04 21.65 -1.47
CA LEU A 151 1.62 21.92 -1.71
C LEU A 151 1.24 23.25 -1.07
N THR A 152 0.53 24.09 -1.80
CA THR A 152 -0.12 25.27 -1.30
C THR A 152 -1.58 25.29 -1.73
N VAL A 153 -2.48 25.55 -0.80
CA VAL A 153 -3.93 25.61 -1.03
C VAL A 153 -4.44 27.02 -0.75
N SER A 154 -5.42 27.47 -1.51
CA SER A 154 -5.99 28.83 -1.37
C SER A 154 -6.62 29.11 -0.01
N ASP A 155 -6.91 28.10 0.82
CA ASP A 155 -7.40 28.24 2.19
C ASP A 155 -6.27 28.54 3.22
N GLY A 156 -5.02 28.67 2.77
CA GLY A 156 -3.88 29.00 3.61
C GLY A 156 -3.08 27.78 4.09
N THR A 157 -3.41 26.58 3.63
CA THR A 157 -2.61 25.40 3.88
C THR A 157 -1.33 25.43 3.04
N ASP A 158 -0.20 25.20 3.68
CA ASP A 158 1.11 25.08 3.03
C ASP A 158 1.84 23.87 3.63
N SER A 159 2.28 22.95 2.79
CA SER A 159 2.97 21.73 3.25
C SER A 159 4.15 21.36 2.38
N HIS A 160 5.20 20.86 3.03
CA HIS A 160 6.36 20.26 2.39
C HIS A 160 6.57 18.86 2.94
N SER A 161 6.69 17.88 2.08
CA SER A 161 6.93 16.50 2.49
C SER A 161 8.00 15.83 1.65
N ILE A 162 8.86 15.03 2.30
CA ILE A 162 9.87 14.17 1.67
C ILE A 162 9.61 12.76 2.17
N ARG A 163 9.35 11.80 1.27
CA ARG A 163 8.97 10.43 1.60
C ARG A 163 9.86 9.43 0.87
N PRO A 164 11.05 9.14 1.43
CA PRO A 164 11.91 8.08 0.91
C PRO A 164 11.41 6.71 1.35
N ARG A 165 11.58 5.71 0.50
CA ARG A 165 11.27 4.32 0.77
C ARG A 165 12.33 3.43 0.15
N THR A 166 12.86 2.46 0.92
CA THR A 166 13.87 1.51 0.42
C THR A 166 13.46 0.10 0.76
N HIS A 167 13.54 -0.83 -0.20
CA HIS A 167 13.21 -2.23 0.02
C HIS A 167 14.08 -3.16 -0.83
N LEU A 168 14.36 -4.32 -0.26
CA LEU A 168 15.11 -5.40 -0.86
C LEU A 168 14.17 -6.54 -1.23
N ILE A 169 14.19 -6.98 -2.49
CA ILE A 169 13.46 -8.15 -2.99
C ILE A 169 14.49 -9.23 -3.26
N VAL A 170 14.29 -10.41 -2.68
CA VAL A 170 15.10 -11.59 -2.98
C VAL A 170 14.17 -12.67 -3.50
N ARG A 171 14.45 -13.16 -4.70
CA ARG A 171 13.70 -14.20 -5.39
C ARG A 171 14.62 -15.39 -5.67
N LEU A 172 14.20 -16.56 -5.22
CA LEU A 172 14.97 -17.80 -5.31
C LEU A 172 14.16 -18.86 -6.04
N THR A 173 14.82 -19.63 -6.90
CA THR A 173 14.21 -20.74 -7.65
C THR A 173 15.00 -22.01 -7.41
N ALA A 174 14.28 -23.10 -7.19
CA ALA A 174 14.83 -24.46 -7.12
C ALA A 174 14.00 -25.39 -8.01
N GLU A 175 14.56 -26.55 -8.37
CA GLU A 175 13.85 -27.60 -9.07
C GLU A 175 13.22 -28.55 -8.07
N ALA A 176 11.94 -28.84 -8.22
CA ALA A 176 11.26 -29.86 -7.45
C ALA A 176 11.56 -31.25 -7.98
N ASP A 177 11.23 -32.30 -7.22
CA ASP A 177 11.52 -33.70 -7.57
C ASP A 177 10.80 -34.16 -8.84
N ASP A 178 9.70 -33.49 -9.21
CA ASP A 178 8.96 -33.67 -10.45
C ASP A 178 9.55 -32.91 -11.66
N GLY A 179 10.67 -32.20 -11.48
CA GLY A 179 11.32 -31.38 -12.49
C GLY A 179 10.72 -30.00 -12.71
N MET A 180 9.67 -29.67 -11.98
CA MET A 180 9.04 -28.35 -12.09
C MET A 180 9.80 -27.29 -11.26
N PRO A 181 9.96 -26.06 -11.77
CA PRO A 181 10.53 -25.00 -10.99
C PRO A 181 9.59 -24.59 -9.85
N VAL A 182 10.14 -24.39 -8.66
CA VAL A 182 9.48 -23.78 -7.52
C VAL A 182 10.19 -22.49 -7.15
N GLU A 183 9.40 -21.49 -6.86
CA GLU A 183 9.90 -20.16 -6.54
C GLU A 183 9.45 -19.73 -5.13
N TYR A 184 10.31 -19.00 -4.47
CA TYR A 184 9.97 -18.28 -3.25
C TYR A 184 10.64 -16.91 -3.28
N PHE A 185 9.87 -15.86 -3.03
CA PHE A 185 10.44 -14.54 -2.86
C PHE A 185 10.04 -13.92 -1.53
N ASN A 186 10.90 -13.03 -1.06
CA ASN A 186 10.66 -12.23 0.13
C ASN A 186 10.98 -10.76 -0.16
N VAL A 187 10.30 -9.87 0.55
CA VAL A 187 10.58 -8.45 0.52
C VAL A 187 10.92 -7.98 1.93
N ILE A 188 12.01 -7.25 2.05
CA ILE A 188 12.54 -6.76 3.32
C ILE A 188 12.53 -5.22 3.26
N GLY A 189 12.02 -4.56 4.29
CA GLY A 189 11.88 -3.11 4.33
C GLY A 189 10.62 -2.63 3.61
N GLY A 190 10.66 -1.43 3.03
CA GLY A 190 9.55 -0.81 2.30
C GLY A 190 8.76 0.22 3.11
N GLY A 191 9.00 0.35 4.40
CA GLY A 191 8.59 1.50 5.18
C GLY A 191 9.40 2.75 4.83
N GLU A 192 9.02 3.90 5.40
CA GLU A 192 9.72 5.15 5.16
C GLU A 192 11.18 5.07 5.62
N GLY A 193 12.12 5.27 4.70
CA GLY A 193 13.55 5.26 5.00
C GLY A 193 14.45 5.27 3.77
N ILE A 194 15.66 5.79 3.95
CA ILE A 194 16.75 5.72 2.97
C ILE A 194 17.55 4.42 3.17
N LEU A 195 18.51 4.16 2.28
CA LEU A 195 19.36 2.96 2.33
C LEU A 195 20.01 2.76 3.71
N THR A 196 20.60 3.81 4.26
CA THR A 196 21.34 3.76 5.53
C THR A 196 20.46 3.62 6.78
N ASP A 197 19.15 3.75 6.67
CA ASP A 197 18.23 3.49 7.80
C ASP A 197 18.03 2.00 8.03
N TYR A 198 18.14 1.18 6.97
CA TYR A 198 17.86 -0.25 7.01
C TYR A 198 19.03 -1.11 6.55
N PHE A 199 19.68 -0.75 5.45
CA PHE A 199 20.56 -1.62 4.69
C PHE A 199 22.04 -1.19 4.79
N THR A 200 22.55 -1.02 6.02
CA THR A 200 23.96 -0.63 6.28
C THR A 200 24.93 -1.81 6.24
N ASP A 201 24.54 -2.95 6.84
CA ASP A 201 25.33 -4.16 6.91
C ASP A 201 24.57 -5.35 6.31
N PRO A 202 25.03 -5.89 5.16
CA PRO A 202 24.41 -7.06 4.54
C PRO A 202 24.33 -8.28 5.46
N ALA A 203 25.28 -8.45 6.38
CA ALA A 203 25.33 -9.62 7.26
C ALA A 203 24.11 -9.71 8.21
N THR A 204 23.51 -8.56 8.54
CA THR A 204 22.27 -8.51 9.34
C THR A 204 21.12 -9.31 8.70
N TYR A 205 21.15 -9.48 7.38
CA TYR A 205 20.08 -10.13 6.62
C TYR A 205 20.38 -11.58 6.23
N TYR A 206 21.59 -12.10 6.50
CA TYR A 206 21.93 -13.46 6.09
C TYR A 206 21.04 -14.51 6.73
N ALA A 207 20.65 -14.35 8.00
CA ALA A 207 19.71 -15.26 8.66
C ALA A 207 18.33 -15.29 7.97
N LYS A 208 17.86 -14.14 7.49
CA LYS A 208 16.60 -14.06 6.71
C LYS A 208 16.71 -14.72 5.35
N LEU A 209 17.89 -14.64 4.71
CA LEU A 209 18.14 -15.39 3.47
C LEU A 209 18.17 -16.89 3.72
N ASP A 210 18.77 -17.32 4.82
CA ASP A 210 18.80 -18.75 5.21
C ASP A 210 17.37 -19.27 5.43
N GLU A 211 16.56 -18.55 6.19
CA GLU A 211 15.14 -18.87 6.37
C GLU A 211 14.40 -18.96 5.02
N GLN A 212 14.65 -18.00 4.14
CA GLN A 212 14.04 -17.98 2.81
C GLN A 212 14.40 -19.22 1.98
N VAL A 213 15.66 -19.65 2.01
CA VAL A 213 16.10 -20.87 1.34
C VAL A 213 15.45 -22.10 1.98
N GLU A 214 15.36 -22.15 3.32
CA GLU A 214 14.66 -23.23 4.02
C GLU A 214 13.19 -23.32 3.59
N GLN A 215 12.47 -22.22 3.51
CA GLN A 215 11.09 -22.19 3.03
C GLN A 215 10.98 -22.69 1.58
N LEU A 216 11.90 -22.28 0.71
CA LEU A 216 11.96 -22.78 -0.67
C LEU A 216 12.18 -24.29 -0.72
N MET A 217 13.09 -24.83 0.11
CA MET A 217 13.35 -26.28 0.14
C MET A 217 12.15 -27.06 0.67
N ARG A 218 11.46 -26.56 1.69
CA ARG A 218 10.20 -27.15 2.17
C ARG A 218 9.12 -27.14 1.08
N LYS A 219 9.00 -26.03 0.34
CA LYS A 219 8.06 -25.93 -0.79
C LYS A 219 8.41 -26.88 -1.93
N ARG A 220 9.68 -27.12 -2.19
CA ARG A 220 10.17 -28.08 -3.17
C ARG A 220 9.56 -29.47 -2.96
N GLU A 221 9.46 -29.92 -1.70
CA GLU A 221 8.87 -31.17 -1.27
C GLU A 221 7.35 -31.05 -1.01
N GLY A 222 6.78 -29.89 -1.31
CA GLY A 222 5.41 -29.54 -0.99
C GLY A 222 4.37 -30.29 -1.80
N VAL A 223 3.16 -30.33 -1.26
CA VAL A 223 2.00 -30.98 -1.85
C VAL A 223 1.04 -29.98 -2.46
N PHE A 224 0.17 -30.44 -3.34
CA PHE A 224 -0.94 -29.64 -3.84
C PHE A 224 -2.09 -29.60 -2.82
N THR A 225 -2.81 -28.50 -2.83
CA THR A 225 -3.99 -28.28 -1.98
C THR A 225 -5.22 -29.03 -2.51
N ASN A 226 -6.15 -29.37 -1.62
CA ASN A 226 -7.46 -29.90 -1.99
C ASN A 226 -8.45 -28.75 -2.17
N ALA A 227 -9.20 -28.76 -3.27
CA ALA A 227 -10.21 -27.76 -3.57
C ALA A 227 -11.35 -27.73 -2.57
N GLY A 228 -11.96 -26.56 -2.41
CA GLY A 228 -13.20 -26.36 -1.66
C GLY A 228 -13.10 -25.29 -0.59
N LEU A 229 -14.20 -25.08 0.12
CA LEU A 229 -14.25 -24.19 1.27
C LEU A 229 -13.49 -24.82 2.44
N LYS A 230 -12.47 -24.13 2.94
CA LYS A 230 -11.55 -24.63 3.96
C LYS A 230 -11.44 -23.66 5.13
N ASP A 231 -11.23 -24.19 6.33
CA ASP A 231 -10.75 -23.44 7.46
C ASP A 231 -9.26 -23.12 7.24
N VAL A 232 -8.91 -21.86 7.39
CA VAL A 232 -7.53 -21.40 7.16
C VAL A 232 -7.11 -20.41 8.24
N VAL A 233 -5.80 -20.38 8.51
CA VAL A 233 -5.14 -19.23 9.13
C VAL A 233 -4.39 -18.49 8.04
N LEU A 234 -4.68 -17.22 7.87
CA LEU A 234 -3.91 -16.30 7.02
C LEU A 234 -2.87 -15.60 7.89
N ALA A 235 -1.60 -15.71 7.57
CA ALA A 235 -0.55 -14.99 8.26
C ALA A 235 -0.71 -13.46 8.15
N PRO A 236 -0.08 -12.67 9.00
CA PRO A 236 -0.19 -11.21 9.01
C PRO A 236 0.01 -10.54 7.66
N ASP A 237 0.96 -11.01 6.84
CA ASP A 237 1.19 -10.50 5.49
C ASP A 237 -0.04 -10.65 4.59
N LEU A 238 -0.73 -11.80 4.66
CA LEU A 238 -1.94 -12.03 3.87
C LEU A 238 -3.12 -11.25 4.42
N ALA A 239 -3.25 -11.13 5.74
CA ALA A 239 -4.30 -10.34 6.38
C ALA A 239 -4.20 -8.86 5.97
N GLY A 240 -2.99 -8.32 5.88
CA GLY A 240 -2.75 -6.95 5.40
C GLY A 240 -3.18 -6.75 3.94
N ILE A 241 -2.86 -7.70 3.06
CA ILE A 241 -3.29 -7.65 1.66
C ILE A 241 -4.82 -7.81 1.55
N LEU A 242 -5.40 -8.68 2.36
CA LEU A 242 -6.86 -8.84 2.44
C LEU A 242 -7.54 -7.53 2.87
N ALA A 243 -7.02 -6.87 3.92
CA ALA A 243 -7.52 -5.59 4.39
C ALA A 243 -7.48 -4.53 3.29
N HIS A 244 -6.42 -4.52 2.49
CA HIS A 244 -6.22 -3.57 1.39
C HIS A 244 -7.12 -3.88 0.20
N GLU A 245 -6.96 -5.06 -0.40
CA GLU A 245 -7.59 -5.39 -1.67
C GLU A 245 -9.09 -5.68 -1.51
N ALA A 246 -9.44 -6.56 -0.57
CA ALA A 246 -10.80 -7.05 -0.47
C ALA A 246 -11.75 -6.05 0.21
N VAL A 247 -11.27 -5.22 1.11
CA VAL A 247 -12.09 -4.25 1.85
C VAL A 247 -11.74 -2.83 1.50
N GLY A 248 -10.46 -2.46 1.57
CA GLY A 248 -10.01 -1.08 1.41
C GLY A 248 -10.53 -0.41 0.15
N HIS A 249 -10.40 -1.07 -0.99
CA HIS A 249 -10.91 -0.52 -2.25
C HIS A 249 -12.43 -0.37 -2.27
N THR A 250 -13.19 -1.29 -1.67
CA THR A 250 -14.65 -1.21 -1.69
C THR A 250 -15.20 -0.03 -0.89
N VAL A 251 -14.43 0.51 0.06
CA VAL A 251 -14.81 1.62 0.96
C VAL A 251 -14.11 2.96 0.61
N GLU A 252 -13.41 3.04 -0.53
CA GLU A 252 -13.01 4.32 -1.11
C GLU A 252 -14.25 5.03 -1.66
N ALA A 253 -14.54 6.24 -1.21
CA ALA A 253 -15.80 6.92 -1.45
C ALA A 253 -16.13 7.17 -2.95
N ASP A 254 -15.13 7.32 -3.80
CA ASP A 254 -15.33 7.41 -5.25
C ASP A 254 -15.79 6.07 -5.86
N LEU A 255 -15.32 4.93 -5.35
CA LEU A 255 -15.79 3.61 -5.73
C LEU A 255 -17.18 3.30 -5.12
N VAL A 256 -17.44 3.79 -3.90
CA VAL A 256 -18.78 3.73 -3.28
C VAL A 256 -19.80 4.48 -4.14
N LEU A 257 -19.47 5.68 -4.62
CA LEU A 257 -20.31 6.44 -5.56
C LEU A 257 -20.46 5.72 -6.92
N GLY A 258 -19.47 4.93 -7.30
CA GLY A 258 -19.51 4.06 -8.48
C GLY A 258 -20.31 2.77 -8.29
N GLY A 259 -20.90 2.53 -7.10
CA GLY A 259 -21.74 1.37 -6.82
C GLY A 259 -20.99 0.14 -6.29
N SER A 260 -19.88 0.35 -5.55
CA SER A 260 -19.22 -0.77 -4.86
C SER A 260 -20.15 -1.48 -3.88
N VAL A 261 -19.79 -2.70 -3.48
CA VAL A 261 -20.57 -3.49 -2.49
C VAL A 261 -20.80 -2.75 -1.17
N ALA A 262 -19.91 -1.80 -0.83
CA ALA A 262 -20.02 -0.99 0.37
C ALA A 262 -21.08 0.14 0.28
N ALA A 263 -21.57 0.48 -0.93
CA ALA A 263 -22.48 1.61 -1.16
C ALA A 263 -23.79 1.53 -0.33
N HIS A 264 -24.22 0.33 0.03
CA HIS A 264 -25.44 0.09 0.81
C HIS A 264 -25.16 -0.57 2.16
N SER A 265 -23.89 -0.56 2.62
CA SER A 265 -23.47 -1.33 3.80
C SER A 265 -23.09 -0.45 5.00
N LEU A 266 -23.09 0.89 4.86
CA LEU A 266 -22.83 1.80 5.97
C LEU A 266 -23.84 1.57 7.11
N GLY A 267 -23.33 1.43 8.34
CA GLY A 267 -24.11 1.11 9.54
C GLY A 267 -24.52 -0.37 9.65
N LYS A 268 -24.14 -1.22 8.70
CA LYS A 268 -24.49 -2.66 8.70
C LYS A 268 -23.28 -3.51 9.08
N ARG A 269 -23.57 -4.73 9.56
CA ARG A 269 -22.58 -5.74 9.84
C ARG A 269 -22.00 -6.30 8.54
N VAL A 270 -20.70 -6.16 8.37
CA VAL A 270 -19.95 -6.65 7.19
C VAL A 270 -18.85 -7.65 7.58
N ALA A 271 -18.58 -7.80 8.88
CA ALA A 271 -17.58 -8.72 9.42
C ALA A 271 -18.05 -9.30 10.75
N SER A 272 -17.29 -10.26 11.31
CA SER A 272 -17.48 -10.69 12.70
C SER A 272 -17.18 -9.53 13.67
N ASP A 273 -17.70 -9.60 14.89
CA ASP A 273 -17.48 -8.59 15.93
C ASP A 273 -16.03 -8.49 16.41
N LEU A 274 -15.18 -9.43 16.04
CA LEU A 274 -13.74 -9.37 16.29
C LEU A 274 -13.02 -8.36 15.37
N VAL A 275 -13.59 -8.06 14.21
CA VAL A 275 -12.90 -7.30 13.16
C VAL A 275 -13.10 -5.81 13.32
N THR A 276 -12.01 -5.10 13.60
CA THR A 276 -11.90 -3.64 13.46
C THR A 276 -10.84 -3.33 12.42
N LEU A 277 -11.17 -2.51 11.43
CA LEU A 277 -10.28 -2.14 10.33
C LEU A 277 -10.11 -0.63 10.28
N VAL A 278 -8.86 -0.19 10.22
CA VAL A 278 -8.47 1.22 10.28
C VAL A 278 -7.50 1.55 9.15
N ASP A 279 -7.65 2.72 8.55
CA ASP A 279 -6.64 3.32 7.67
C ASP A 279 -5.87 4.39 8.45
N PHE A 280 -4.67 4.05 8.95
CA PHE A 280 -3.84 4.92 9.78
C PHE A 280 -3.15 6.00 8.96
N ALA A 281 -3.10 7.21 9.54
CA ALA A 281 -2.45 8.37 8.93
C ALA A 281 -0.92 8.35 9.13
N HIS A 282 -0.46 8.60 10.35
CA HIS A 282 0.97 8.79 10.63
C HIS A 282 1.45 8.18 11.96
N THR A 283 0.55 7.81 12.85
CA THR A 283 0.88 7.25 14.18
C THR A 283 0.03 6.03 14.44
N LEU A 284 0.61 4.96 14.95
CA LEU A 284 -0.09 3.74 15.33
C LEU A 284 -0.60 3.83 16.78
N PRO A 285 -1.51 2.93 17.21
CA PRO A 285 -2.10 2.96 18.55
C PRO A 285 -1.09 2.86 19.70
N ASP A 286 0.07 2.23 19.47
CA ASP A 286 1.16 2.13 20.43
C ASP A 286 2.04 3.40 20.50
N GLY A 287 1.70 4.45 19.75
CA GLY A 287 2.46 5.69 19.64
C GLY A 287 3.63 5.62 18.65
N SER A 288 3.91 4.48 18.05
CA SER A 288 4.93 4.37 17.01
C SER A 288 4.49 5.04 15.71
N ARG A 289 5.46 5.35 14.87
CA ARG A 289 5.21 5.95 13.56
C ARG A 289 4.64 4.90 12.60
N ALA A 290 3.59 5.26 11.88
CA ALA A 290 3.07 4.41 10.82
C ALA A 290 4.13 4.18 9.73
N PRO A 291 4.16 3.01 9.09
CA PRO A 291 5.22 2.66 8.13
C PRO A 291 5.36 3.63 6.95
N LEU A 292 4.24 4.16 6.45
CA LEU A 292 4.18 5.14 5.36
C LEU A 292 3.33 6.34 5.81
N PRO A 293 3.87 7.23 6.65
CA PRO A 293 3.08 8.27 7.29
C PRO A 293 2.64 9.35 6.30
N VAL A 294 1.39 9.78 6.45
CA VAL A 294 0.80 10.92 5.75
C VAL A 294 0.34 11.93 6.79
N TYR A 295 0.79 13.18 6.69
CA TYR A 295 0.43 14.25 7.63
C TYR A 295 -0.55 15.25 7.03
N VAL A 296 -0.44 15.49 5.72
CA VAL A 296 -1.33 16.33 4.92
C VAL A 296 -1.45 15.65 3.56
N ASP A 297 -2.65 15.53 3.03
CA ASP A 297 -2.87 15.03 1.68
C ASP A 297 -2.70 16.11 0.60
N ASP A 298 -2.92 15.74 -0.66
CA ASP A 298 -2.73 16.66 -1.77
C ASP A 298 -3.93 17.61 -2.00
N GLU A 299 -4.96 17.55 -1.15
CA GLU A 299 -6.05 18.55 -1.02
C GLU A 299 -5.82 19.53 0.15
N GLY A 300 -4.70 19.39 0.87
CA GLY A 300 -4.41 20.19 2.05
C GLY A 300 -5.14 19.72 3.32
N THR A 301 -5.76 18.55 3.29
CA THR A 301 -6.46 17.99 4.45
C THR A 301 -5.44 17.48 5.47
N PRO A 302 -5.46 17.98 6.73
CA PRO A 302 -4.69 17.35 7.80
C PRO A 302 -5.09 15.89 7.98
N ALA A 303 -4.10 14.99 7.94
CA ALA A 303 -4.39 13.57 7.99
C ALA A 303 -4.64 13.09 9.43
N SER A 304 -5.68 12.29 9.60
CA SER A 304 -6.05 11.59 10.83
C SER A 304 -6.49 10.16 10.49
N ASP A 305 -6.55 9.29 11.47
CA ASP A 305 -6.95 7.91 11.27
C ASP A 305 -8.43 7.81 10.89
N GLU A 306 -8.74 6.91 9.96
CA GLU A 306 -10.12 6.60 9.54
C GLU A 306 -10.49 5.19 9.99
N VAL A 307 -11.48 5.06 10.87
CA VAL A 307 -12.06 3.76 11.24
C VAL A 307 -13.08 3.38 10.18
N LEU A 308 -12.78 2.35 9.41
CA LEU A 308 -13.63 1.86 8.33
C LEU A 308 -14.65 0.84 8.85
N ILE A 309 -14.17 -0.16 9.59
CA ILE A 309 -15.01 -1.16 10.26
C ILE A 309 -14.72 -1.11 11.75
N ARG A 310 -15.75 -1.08 12.59
CA ARG A 310 -15.66 -1.17 14.05
C ARG A 310 -16.52 -2.31 14.55
N ASP A 311 -15.89 -3.28 15.21
CA ASP A 311 -16.57 -4.44 15.79
C ASP A 311 -17.52 -5.10 14.78
N GLY A 312 -17.05 -5.28 13.54
CA GLY A 312 -17.78 -5.86 12.43
C GLY A 312 -18.78 -4.95 11.72
N ILE A 313 -18.98 -3.73 12.16
CA ILE A 313 -19.90 -2.75 11.54
C ILE A 313 -19.12 -1.80 10.64
N LEU A 314 -19.57 -1.60 9.39
CA LEU A 314 -19.03 -0.58 8.51
C LEU A 314 -19.45 0.81 9.00
N VAL A 315 -18.50 1.65 9.40
CA VAL A 315 -18.76 2.94 10.04
C VAL A 315 -18.22 4.15 9.26
N GLY A 316 -17.32 3.94 8.30
CA GLY A 316 -16.67 5.02 7.56
C GLY A 316 -16.32 4.65 6.13
N TYR A 317 -16.03 5.68 5.34
CA TYR A 317 -15.46 5.61 3.99
C TYR A 317 -14.24 6.51 3.92
N MET A 318 -13.19 6.09 3.21
CA MET A 318 -12.09 6.98 2.88
C MET A 318 -12.55 8.05 1.90
N ASN A 319 -12.35 9.32 2.26
CA ASN A 319 -12.93 10.45 1.56
C ASN A 319 -11.88 11.42 1.02
N SER A 320 -12.19 12.06 -0.12
CA SER A 320 -11.70 13.37 -0.51
C SER A 320 -12.57 14.47 0.14
N ARG A 321 -12.19 15.74 0.03
CA ARG A 321 -13.02 16.87 0.51
C ARG A 321 -14.40 16.89 -0.17
N GLU A 322 -14.46 16.60 -1.48
CA GLU A 322 -15.74 16.56 -2.23
C GLU A 322 -16.63 15.41 -1.75
N THR A 323 -16.09 14.21 -1.64
CA THR A 323 -16.90 13.05 -1.26
C THR A 323 -17.33 13.12 0.21
N ALA A 324 -16.47 13.63 1.09
CA ALA A 324 -16.82 13.91 2.49
C ALA A 324 -18.04 14.85 2.58
N LEU A 325 -18.03 15.96 1.83
CA LEU A 325 -19.17 16.88 1.74
C LEU A 325 -20.45 16.16 1.24
N ARG A 326 -20.32 15.28 0.23
CA ARG A 326 -21.48 14.53 -0.32
C ARG A 326 -22.07 13.52 0.65
N PHE A 327 -21.23 12.85 1.44
CA PHE A 327 -21.67 11.85 2.42
C PHE A 327 -21.99 12.45 3.80
N GLY A 328 -21.74 13.75 4.02
CA GLY A 328 -21.85 14.37 5.34
C GLY A 328 -20.86 13.80 6.35
N MET A 329 -19.65 13.46 5.89
CA MET A 329 -18.54 12.91 6.66
C MET A 329 -17.37 13.89 6.72
N GLU A 330 -16.38 13.61 7.56
CA GLU A 330 -15.13 14.37 7.58
C GLU A 330 -14.10 13.77 6.63
N PRO A 331 -13.26 14.57 5.97
CA PRO A 331 -12.13 14.08 5.21
C PRO A 331 -10.94 13.80 6.13
N HIS A 332 -10.28 12.67 5.97
CA HIS A 332 -9.17 12.21 6.83
C HIS A 332 -7.80 12.23 6.15
N GLY A 333 -7.67 12.86 4.98
CA GLY A 333 -6.37 13.03 4.30
C GLY A 333 -6.00 11.86 3.40
N ASN A 334 -6.95 11.38 2.60
CA ASN A 334 -6.77 10.26 1.69
C ASN A 334 -6.55 10.67 0.22
N ALA A 335 -6.75 11.94 -0.15
CA ALA A 335 -6.63 12.38 -1.54
C ALA A 335 -5.16 12.60 -1.94
N ARG A 336 -4.58 11.67 -2.72
CA ARG A 336 -3.15 11.72 -3.09
C ARG A 336 -2.91 11.43 -4.56
N GLY A 337 -1.97 12.15 -5.20
CA GLY A 337 -1.45 11.90 -6.54
C GLY A 337 -0.05 11.30 -6.49
N TYR A 338 0.27 10.36 -7.38
CA TYR A 338 1.59 9.71 -7.41
C TYR A 338 2.65 10.55 -8.13
N ALA A 339 2.32 11.14 -9.27
CA ALA A 339 3.21 12.01 -10.03
C ALA A 339 2.66 13.45 -10.07
N TYR A 340 3.50 14.41 -10.43
CA TYR A 340 3.07 15.81 -10.60
C TYR A 340 1.91 15.94 -11.61
N SER A 341 1.85 15.06 -12.61
CA SER A 341 0.83 15.02 -13.65
C SER A 341 -0.44 14.26 -13.27
N ASP A 342 -0.47 13.67 -12.08
CA ASP A 342 -1.62 12.91 -11.60
C ASP A 342 -2.55 13.79 -10.76
N GLU A 343 -3.84 13.77 -11.08
CA GLU A 343 -4.86 14.35 -10.22
C GLU A 343 -4.96 13.55 -8.91
N PRO A 344 -5.09 14.22 -7.73
CA PRO A 344 -5.30 13.52 -6.47
C PRO A 344 -6.55 12.62 -6.51
N LEU A 345 -6.40 11.39 -6.07
CA LEU A 345 -7.46 10.39 -5.93
C LEU A 345 -7.51 9.91 -4.49
N ILE A 346 -8.67 9.40 -4.06
CA ILE A 346 -8.79 8.73 -2.77
C ILE A 346 -7.90 7.48 -2.78
N ARG A 347 -7.01 7.37 -1.77
CA ARG A 347 -6.00 6.32 -1.65
C ARG A 347 -5.87 5.86 -0.21
N MET A 348 -5.79 4.56 -0.01
CA MET A 348 -5.38 3.98 1.26
C MET A 348 -3.97 4.45 1.64
N ARG A 349 -3.69 4.54 2.94
CA ARG A 349 -2.38 4.95 3.51
C ARG A 349 -1.71 3.77 4.19
N ASN A 350 -2.11 3.45 5.42
CA ASN A 350 -1.64 2.30 6.17
C ASN A 350 -2.88 1.56 6.69
N THR A 351 -3.44 0.68 5.87
CA THR A 351 -4.71 0.00 6.16
C THR A 351 -4.45 -1.31 6.88
N ALA A 352 -5.10 -1.53 8.02
CA ALA A 352 -4.88 -2.71 8.83
C ALA A 352 -6.13 -3.20 9.57
N ILE A 353 -6.24 -4.52 9.73
CA ILE A 353 -7.08 -5.14 10.76
C ILE A 353 -6.33 -5.01 12.09
N LEU A 354 -7.02 -4.63 13.16
CA LEU A 354 -6.43 -4.55 14.49
C LEU A 354 -6.18 -5.95 15.08
N PRO A 355 -5.11 -6.13 15.89
CA PRO A 355 -4.83 -7.41 16.54
C PRO A 355 -5.92 -7.79 17.55
N GLY A 356 -6.11 -9.10 17.70
CA GLY A 356 -6.98 -9.71 18.69
C GLY A 356 -6.24 -10.12 19.97
N ARG A 357 -6.55 -11.31 20.48
CA ARG A 357 -5.96 -11.83 21.73
C ARG A 357 -5.46 -13.26 21.61
N ASP A 358 -5.70 -13.89 20.46
CA ASP A 358 -5.38 -15.30 20.27
C ASP A 358 -3.88 -15.48 20.01
N LYS A 359 -3.36 -16.65 20.31
CA LYS A 359 -2.01 -17.03 19.91
C LYS A 359 -2.06 -17.81 18.60
N LEU A 360 -1.07 -17.60 17.74
CA LEU A 360 -1.01 -18.29 16.46
C LEU A 360 -1.07 -19.81 16.61
N GLU A 361 -0.42 -20.35 17.65
CA GLU A 361 -0.43 -21.78 17.94
C GLU A 361 -1.85 -22.29 18.26
N ASP A 362 -2.64 -21.52 19.01
CA ASP A 362 -4.02 -21.86 19.36
C ASP A 362 -4.93 -21.79 18.13
N MET A 363 -4.69 -20.81 17.23
CA MET A 363 -5.41 -20.68 15.97
C MET A 363 -5.16 -21.89 15.05
N ILE A 364 -3.90 -22.35 14.96
CA ILE A 364 -3.53 -23.56 14.22
C ILE A 364 -4.16 -24.80 14.88
N ALA A 365 -4.09 -24.89 16.22
CA ALA A 365 -4.67 -26.00 16.97
C ALA A 365 -6.19 -26.12 16.81
N ALA A 366 -6.87 -25.04 16.49
CA ALA A 366 -8.30 -24.99 16.25
C ALA A 366 -8.74 -25.48 14.85
N ILE A 367 -7.81 -25.86 13.97
CA ILE A 367 -8.11 -26.40 12.63
C ILE A 367 -7.96 -27.92 12.63
N ASP A 368 -9.03 -28.62 12.28
CA ASP A 368 -8.99 -30.08 12.10
C ASP A 368 -8.44 -30.48 10.73
N ASP A 369 -8.98 -29.91 9.65
CA ASP A 369 -8.55 -30.10 8.26
C ASP A 369 -8.55 -28.78 7.48
N GLY A 370 -7.38 -28.21 7.25
CA GLY A 370 -7.27 -26.94 6.57
C GLY A 370 -5.82 -26.54 6.27
N TYR A 371 -5.57 -25.22 6.28
CA TYR A 371 -4.27 -24.69 5.86
C TYR A 371 -3.84 -23.49 6.72
N TYR A 372 -2.53 -23.34 6.86
CA TYR A 372 -1.87 -22.12 7.30
C TYR A 372 -1.15 -21.50 6.10
N PHE A 373 -1.64 -20.37 5.58
CA PHE A 373 -1.04 -19.67 4.45
C PHE A 373 -0.14 -18.54 4.96
N THR A 374 1.12 -18.54 4.53
CA THR A 374 2.14 -17.63 5.07
C THR A 374 2.58 -16.56 4.10
N ARG A 375 2.44 -16.78 2.78
CA ARG A 375 2.93 -15.82 1.78
C ARG A 375 2.05 -15.83 0.53
N THR A 376 1.82 -14.62 0.00
CA THR A 376 1.17 -14.43 -1.30
C THR A 376 2.15 -13.86 -2.31
N ASN A 377 1.89 -14.08 -3.60
CA ASN A 377 2.64 -13.48 -4.70
C ASN A 377 1.88 -12.35 -5.40
N ASN A 378 0.57 -12.35 -5.32
CA ASN A 378 -0.31 -11.33 -5.91
C ASN A 378 -1.70 -11.41 -5.28
N GLY A 379 -2.49 -10.36 -5.49
CA GLY A 379 -3.89 -10.32 -5.12
C GLY A 379 -4.63 -9.34 -6.01
N GLN A 380 -5.90 -9.60 -6.21
CA GLN A 380 -6.83 -8.67 -6.84
C GLN A 380 -8.20 -8.80 -6.22
N ALA A 381 -8.91 -7.70 -6.18
CA ALA A 381 -10.33 -7.67 -5.84
C ALA A 381 -11.05 -6.68 -6.76
N ASP A 382 -12.35 -6.86 -6.90
CA ASP A 382 -13.19 -5.96 -7.67
C ASP A 382 -14.15 -5.15 -6.77
N THR A 383 -14.94 -4.28 -7.37
CA THR A 383 -15.89 -3.43 -6.65
C THR A 383 -17.08 -4.20 -6.08
N THR A 384 -17.29 -5.45 -6.46
CA THR A 384 -18.31 -6.35 -5.88
C THR A 384 -17.82 -7.00 -4.59
N GLY A 385 -16.52 -6.85 -4.28
CA GLY A 385 -15.85 -7.47 -3.14
C GLY A 385 -15.42 -8.92 -3.41
N GLU A 386 -15.49 -9.40 -4.64
CA GLU A 386 -14.87 -10.66 -5.02
C GLU A 386 -13.36 -10.51 -5.03
N PHE A 387 -12.64 -11.43 -4.40
CA PHE A 387 -11.19 -11.42 -4.35
C PHE A 387 -10.60 -12.77 -4.79
N MET A 388 -9.37 -12.67 -5.31
CA MET A 388 -8.53 -13.83 -5.64
C MET A 388 -7.08 -13.52 -5.29
N PHE A 389 -6.44 -14.37 -4.48
CA PHE A 389 -5.04 -14.24 -4.11
C PHE A 389 -4.26 -15.49 -4.47
N GLY A 390 -3.12 -15.31 -5.13
CA GLY A 390 -2.16 -16.37 -5.34
C GLY A 390 -1.38 -16.63 -4.05
N ILE A 391 -1.40 -17.85 -3.56
CA ILE A 391 -0.66 -18.29 -2.39
C ILE A 391 0.65 -18.94 -2.84
N MET A 392 1.76 -18.36 -2.42
CA MET A 392 3.08 -18.84 -2.76
C MET A 392 3.63 -19.83 -1.72
N MET A 393 3.20 -19.72 -0.47
CA MET A 393 3.69 -20.57 0.61
C MET A 393 2.64 -20.77 1.68
N GLY A 394 2.60 -21.96 2.23
CA GLY A 394 1.75 -22.35 3.34
C GLY A 394 1.99 -23.80 3.74
N TYR A 395 1.20 -24.29 4.66
CA TYR A 395 1.29 -25.63 5.23
C TYR A 395 -0.09 -26.25 5.35
N GLU A 396 -0.19 -27.57 5.17
CA GLU A 396 -1.35 -28.32 5.61
C GLU A 396 -1.50 -28.20 7.13
N VAL A 397 -2.73 -28.14 7.60
CA VAL A 397 -3.04 -28.31 9.03
C VAL A 397 -3.97 -29.51 9.18
N LYS A 398 -3.54 -30.50 9.99
CA LYS A 398 -4.31 -31.70 10.27
C LYS A 398 -4.32 -31.93 11.79
N ASN A 399 -5.52 -32.11 12.36
CA ASN A 399 -5.72 -32.31 13.80
C ASN A 399 -4.92 -31.30 14.64
N GLY A 400 -4.99 -30.01 14.27
CA GLY A 400 -4.33 -28.91 14.98
C GLY A 400 -2.81 -28.84 14.85
N LYS A 401 -2.21 -29.52 13.88
CA LYS A 401 -0.75 -29.56 13.69
C LYS A 401 -0.36 -29.19 12.26
N LEU A 402 0.74 -28.44 12.14
CA LEU A 402 1.35 -28.16 10.84
C LEU A 402 1.86 -29.45 10.20
N GLY A 403 1.47 -29.66 8.96
CA GLY A 403 1.90 -30.77 8.13
C GLY A 403 2.95 -30.36 7.08
N ARG A 404 2.82 -30.90 5.87
CA ARG A 404 3.71 -30.60 4.76
C ARG A 404 3.50 -29.18 4.23
N ALA A 405 4.56 -28.61 3.68
CA ALA A 405 4.44 -27.39 2.89
C ALA A 405 3.54 -27.62 1.67
N ILE A 406 2.91 -26.57 1.18
CA ILE A 406 2.11 -26.64 -0.05
C ILE A 406 2.84 -26.00 -1.22
N ARG A 407 2.48 -26.45 -2.41
CA ARG A 407 2.79 -25.79 -3.69
C ARG A 407 1.91 -24.58 -3.90
N ASP A 408 2.23 -23.79 -4.94
CA ASP A 408 1.40 -22.65 -5.32
C ASP A 408 -0.06 -23.05 -5.49
N THR A 409 -0.94 -22.22 -4.93
CA THR A 409 -2.39 -22.37 -5.02
C THR A 409 -3.06 -21.00 -5.10
N THR A 410 -4.37 -20.97 -5.15
CA THR A 410 -5.16 -19.75 -5.15
C THR A 410 -6.25 -19.85 -4.09
N ILE A 411 -6.49 -18.76 -3.37
CA ILE A 411 -7.67 -18.60 -2.53
C ILE A 411 -8.59 -17.54 -3.12
N SER A 412 -9.90 -17.71 -2.92
CA SER A 412 -10.90 -16.78 -3.40
C SER A 412 -12.11 -16.71 -2.48
N GLY A 413 -12.88 -15.64 -2.63
CA GLY A 413 -14.10 -15.43 -1.86
C GLY A 413 -14.74 -14.08 -2.12
N VAL A 414 -15.77 -13.77 -1.32
CA VAL A 414 -16.38 -12.45 -1.25
C VAL A 414 -15.99 -11.83 0.09
N ALA A 415 -15.39 -10.66 0.07
CA ALA A 415 -14.72 -10.05 1.21
C ALA A 415 -15.58 -9.98 2.48
N PHE A 416 -16.76 -9.37 2.40
CA PHE A 416 -17.65 -9.24 3.56
C PHE A 416 -18.16 -10.58 4.07
N GLN A 417 -18.42 -11.55 3.17
CA GLN A 417 -18.83 -12.89 3.58
C GLN A 417 -17.69 -13.62 4.31
N MET A 418 -16.48 -13.53 3.78
CA MET A 418 -15.30 -14.13 4.39
C MET A 418 -15.01 -13.50 5.76
N LEU A 419 -15.04 -12.15 5.88
CA LEU A 419 -14.83 -11.46 7.15
C LEU A 419 -15.85 -11.82 8.23
N GLN A 420 -17.08 -12.21 7.85
CA GLN A 420 -18.09 -12.74 8.79
C GLN A 420 -17.72 -14.11 9.35
N THR A 421 -16.82 -14.85 8.70
CA THR A 421 -16.35 -16.16 9.18
C THR A 421 -15.12 -16.06 10.08
N VAL A 422 -14.61 -14.86 10.32
CA VAL A 422 -13.45 -14.66 11.22
C VAL A 422 -13.88 -15.00 12.63
N ASP A 423 -13.18 -15.97 13.23
CA ASP A 423 -13.48 -16.46 14.57
C ASP A 423 -12.29 -16.36 15.54
N MET A 424 -11.06 -16.10 15.03
CA MET A 424 -9.87 -15.81 15.84
C MET A 424 -8.97 -14.77 15.14
N LEU A 425 -8.34 -13.91 15.94
CA LEU A 425 -7.33 -12.93 15.53
C LEU A 425 -6.14 -13.00 16.47
N SER A 426 -4.92 -13.10 15.92
CA SER A 426 -3.71 -13.14 16.75
C SER A 426 -3.44 -11.81 17.45
N ASP A 427 -2.63 -11.88 18.52
CA ASP A 427 -2.24 -10.72 19.32
C ASP A 427 -0.99 -9.99 18.80
N ASP A 428 -0.37 -10.51 17.75
CA ASP A 428 0.73 -9.88 17.03
C ASP A 428 0.25 -9.18 15.77
N MET A 429 1.05 -8.26 15.27
CA MET A 429 0.76 -7.50 14.06
C MET A 429 2.03 -7.34 13.22
N ALA A 430 1.91 -7.53 11.92
CA ALA A 430 2.98 -7.23 10.98
C ALA A 430 2.52 -6.28 9.89
N TRP A 431 3.50 -5.61 9.27
CA TRP A 431 3.28 -4.67 8.17
C TRP A 431 4.03 -5.10 6.92
N THR A 432 3.37 -5.08 5.78
CA THR A 432 3.97 -5.18 4.45
C THR A 432 3.87 -3.81 3.77
N CYS A 433 5.01 -3.20 3.47
CA CYS A 433 5.08 -1.82 3.00
C CYS A 433 5.75 -1.67 1.63
N SER A 434 6.12 -2.77 1.01
CA SER A 434 6.69 -2.80 -0.35
C SER A 434 5.63 -2.75 -1.45
N GLY A 435 4.36 -2.87 -1.09
CA GLY A 435 3.23 -2.83 -2.00
C GLY A 435 3.04 -1.48 -2.67
N THR A 436 2.43 -1.55 -3.86
CA THR A 436 2.03 -0.38 -4.63
C THR A 436 0.61 -0.62 -5.12
N CYS A 437 -0.32 0.18 -4.60
CA CYS A 437 -1.72 0.14 -5.04
C CYS A 437 -1.86 0.70 -6.45
N GLY A 438 -2.50 -0.04 -7.36
CA GLY A 438 -2.59 0.26 -8.79
C GLY A 438 -3.83 1.04 -9.24
N LYS A 439 -4.71 1.50 -8.36
CA LYS A 439 -5.92 2.23 -8.74
C LYS A 439 -5.60 3.47 -9.56
N LYS A 440 -5.65 3.37 -10.89
CA LYS A 440 -5.29 4.39 -11.89
C LYS A 440 -3.86 4.96 -11.79
N GLN A 441 -3.24 4.92 -10.65
CA GLN A 441 -1.92 5.47 -10.33
C GLN A 441 -1.19 4.52 -9.38
N PRO A 442 0.13 4.29 -9.52
CA PRO A 442 0.88 3.46 -8.60
C PRO A 442 1.17 4.24 -7.29
N MET A 443 0.53 3.91 -6.18
CA MET A 443 0.72 4.61 -4.90
C MET A 443 1.29 3.66 -3.85
N PRO A 444 2.43 3.99 -3.20
CA PRO A 444 2.93 3.24 -2.06
C PRO A 444 1.91 3.19 -0.91
N VAL A 445 1.72 2.01 -0.34
CA VAL A 445 0.76 1.76 0.74
C VAL A 445 1.35 0.82 1.78
N GLY A 446 1.00 1.03 3.05
CA GLY A 446 1.20 0.09 4.13
C GLY A 446 -0.02 -0.83 4.26
N MET A 447 0.24 -2.12 4.38
CA MET A 447 -0.78 -3.15 4.57
C MET A 447 -0.44 -3.92 5.83
N GLY A 448 -1.33 -3.93 6.82
CA GLY A 448 -1.06 -4.52 8.11
C GLY A 448 -2.18 -5.39 8.65
N GLY A 449 -1.84 -6.23 9.60
CA GLY A 449 -2.82 -7.03 10.31
C GLY A 449 -2.19 -8.10 11.20
N PRO A 450 -3.01 -8.75 12.04
CA PRO A 450 -2.67 -9.97 12.77
C PRO A 450 -2.79 -11.19 11.87
N ALA A 451 -2.47 -12.38 12.36
CA ALA A 451 -2.97 -13.60 11.73
C ALA A 451 -4.50 -13.67 11.88
N VAL A 452 -5.18 -14.15 10.84
CA VAL A 452 -6.65 -14.23 10.77
C VAL A 452 -7.09 -15.65 10.51
N LYS A 453 -7.88 -16.24 11.40
CA LYS A 453 -8.54 -17.52 11.15
C LYS A 453 -9.93 -17.28 10.56
N CYS A 454 -10.20 -17.88 9.40
CA CYS A 454 -11.43 -17.68 8.64
C CYS A 454 -11.67 -18.85 7.69
N LYS A 455 -12.72 -18.74 6.83
CA LYS A 455 -13.03 -19.69 5.76
C LYS A 455 -12.86 -19.04 4.39
N VAL A 456 -12.15 -19.71 3.50
CA VAL A 456 -11.96 -19.29 2.10
C VAL A 456 -12.11 -20.48 1.15
N ASN A 457 -12.42 -20.18 -0.12
CA ASN A 457 -12.32 -21.19 -1.17
C ASN A 457 -10.85 -21.36 -1.55
N VAL A 458 -10.37 -22.58 -1.50
CA VAL A 458 -9.03 -22.97 -1.90
C VAL A 458 -9.11 -23.69 -3.24
N ALA A 459 -8.26 -23.33 -4.19
CA ALA A 459 -8.11 -24.08 -5.43
C ALA A 459 -7.37 -25.39 -5.14
N GLY A 460 -7.71 -26.45 -5.87
CA GLY A 460 -7.05 -27.74 -5.80
C GLY A 460 -6.47 -28.13 -7.15
N LYS A 461 -5.59 -29.08 -7.11
CA LYS A 461 -5.03 -29.74 -8.30
C LYS A 461 -5.30 -31.22 -8.23
#